data_b3902b69f64008f056b1cee882e01398
#
_entry.id   b3902b69f64008f056b1cee882e01398
#
_cell.length_a   1.000
_cell.length_b   1.000
_cell.length_c   1.000
_cell.angle_alpha   90.00
_cell.angle_beta   90.00
_cell.angle_gamma   90.00
#
_symmetry.space_group_name_H-M   'P 1'
#
loop_
_entity.id
_entity.type
_entity.pdbx_description
1 polymer ?
#
loop_
_entity_poly.entity_id
_entity_poly.type
_entity_poly.pdbx_seq_one_letter_code
_entity_poly.pdbx_strand_id
1 'polypeptide(L)'
;MNIHHELGTVSVIIPTLNRCFLLQRAIQSVLNQSYNPNEIIVIDNGSSDDTKKTIQTLYPNIRYLTEDKIGVSAARNKGIINARSEWIAFLDSDDVWKPEKLEKQLILNYEFKNKYRFIHTNEIWFRNGVFLNQKKKS
;
A
#
# COMPACT_ATOMS: atom_id res chain seq x y z
N MET A 1 -23.44 -10.47 -9.86
CA MET A 1 -22.51 -9.50 -10.45
C MET A 1 -21.38 -9.18 -9.49
N ASN A 2 -20.19 -9.16 -10.00
CA ASN A 2 -19.01 -8.90 -9.18
C ASN A 2 -18.67 -7.41 -9.20
N ILE A 3 -18.99 -6.70 -8.13
CA ILE A 3 -18.74 -5.25 -8.07
C ILE A 3 -17.25 -4.92 -7.89
N HIS A 4 -16.42 -5.91 -7.54
CA HIS A 4 -14.99 -5.68 -7.41
C HIS A 4 -14.40 -5.06 -8.68
N HIS A 5 -14.93 -5.46 -9.83
CA HIS A 5 -14.49 -4.91 -11.10
C HIS A 5 -14.67 -3.39 -11.17
N GLU A 6 -15.69 -2.87 -10.49
CA GLU A 6 -16.01 -1.45 -10.52
C GLU A 6 -15.36 -0.66 -9.39
N LEU A 7 -14.79 -1.34 -8.40
CA LEU A 7 -14.20 -0.66 -7.26
C LEU A 7 -12.84 -0.02 -7.60
N GLY A 8 -12.20 -0.51 -8.65
CA GLY A 8 -10.95 0.06 -9.12
C GLY A 8 -9.74 -0.76 -8.71
N THR A 9 -8.59 -0.36 -9.24
CA THR A 9 -7.33 -1.03 -8.99
C THR A 9 -6.61 -0.35 -7.83
N VAL A 10 -5.83 -1.13 -7.07
CA VAL A 10 -5.13 -0.64 -5.88
C VAL A 10 -3.67 -1.03 -5.92
N SER A 11 -2.80 -0.08 -5.69
CA SER A 11 -1.39 -0.33 -5.40
C SER A 11 -1.16 -0.12 -3.91
N VAL A 12 -0.60 -1.13 -3.24
CA VAL A 12 -0.27 -1.00 -1.83
C VAL A 12 1.23 -0.70 -1.71
N ILE A 13 1.56 0.38 -1.03
CA ILE A 13 2.94 0.81 -0.83
C ILE A 13 3.34 0.56 0.61
N ILE A 14 4.43 -0.18 0.81
CA ILE A 14 4.92 -0.53 2.13
C ILE A 14 6.37 -0.05 2.27
N PRO A 15 6.58 1.11 2.92
CA PRO A 15 7.94 1.54 3.22
C PRO A 15 8.55 0.66 4.31
N THR A 16 9.83 0.38 4.21
CA THR A 16 10.48 -0.46 5.20
C THR A 16 11.94 -0.06 5.41
N LEU A 17 12.45 -0.37 6.60
CA LEU A 17 13.87 -0.21 6.93
C LEU A 17 14.20 -1.17 8.07
N ASN A 18 15.00 -2.20 7.79
CA ASN A 18 15.49 -3.15 8.79
C ASN A 18 14.38 -3.78 9.65
N ARG A 19 13.28 -4.19 9.00
CA ARG A 19 12.13 -4.80 9.67
C ARG A 19 11.67 -6.06 8.96
N CYS A 20 12.60 -6.91 8.62
CA CYS A 20 12.32 -8.08 7.78
C CYS A 20 11.14 -8.91 8.29
N PHE A 21 11.12 -9.24 9.59
CA PHE A 21 10.07 -10.08 10.15
C PHE A 21 8.72 -9.34 10.14
N LEU A 22 8.70 -8.09 10.59
CA LEU A 22 7.45 -7.32 10.64
C LEU A 22 6.92 -7.05 9.22
N LEU A 23 7.81 -6.81 8.28
CA LEU A 23 7.43 -6.59 6.89
C LEU A 23 6.73 -7.83 6.31
N GLN A 24 7.20 -9.01 6.65
CA GLN A 24 6.54 -10.23 6.19
C GLN A 24 5.11 -10.31 6.71
N ARG A 25 4.89 -9.94 7.95
CA ARG A 25 3.55 -9.91 8.52
C ARG A 25 2.66 -8.89 7.80
N ALA A 26 3.22 -7.71 7.52
CA ALA A 26 2.47 -6.68 6.80
C ALA A 26 2.09 -7.19 5.40
N ILE A 27 3.04 -7.75 4.67
CA ILE A 27 2.79 -8.30 3.34
C ILE A 27 1.70 -9.36 3.39
N GLN A 28 1.80 -10.27 4.37
CA GLN A 28 0.83 -11.35 4.48
C GLN A 28 -0.58 -10.80 4.73
N SER A 29 -0.71 -9.73 5.50
CA SER A 29 -2.01 -9.12 5.73
C SER A 29 -2.60 -8.49 4.47
N VAL A 30 -1.75 -8.04 3.55
CA VAL A 30 -2.22 -7.52 2.27
C VAL A 30 -2.63 -8.67 1.35
N LEU A 31 -1.85 -9.74 1.33
CA LEU A 31 -2.17 -10.90 0.50
C LEU A 31 -3.46 -11.59 0.95
N ASN A 32 -3.81 -11.45 2.23
CA ASN A 32 -5.02 -12.06 2.79
C ASN A 32 -6.26 -11.16 2.71
N GLN A 33 -6.17 -10.05 2.01
CA GLN A 33 -7.32 -9.16 1.86
C GLN A 33 -8.41 -9.81 1.02
N SER A 34 -9.67 -9.55 1.41
CA SER A 34 -10.82 -10.03 0.65
C SER A 34 -10.90 -9.36 -0.73
N TYR A 35 -10.32 -8.17 -0.87
CA TYR A 35 -10.16 -7.51 -2.15
C TYR A 35 -8.68 -7.50 -2.50
N ASN A 36 -8.31 -8.20 -3.55
CA ASN A 36 -6.90 -8.34 -3.92
C ASN A 36 -6.38 -7.07 -4.58
N PRO A 37 -5.30 -6.47 -4.03
CA PRO A 37 -4.68 -5.34 -4.71
C PRO A 37 -4.02 -5.80 -6.00
N ASN A 38 -3.83 -4.86 -6.91
CA ASN A 38 -3.23 -5.16 -8.21
C ASN A 38 -1.72 -5.28 -8.12
N GLU A 39 -1.12 -4.60 -7.16
CA GLU A 39 0.31 -4.72 -6.92
C GLU A 39 0.65 -4.33 -5.49
N ILE A 40 1.73 -4.90 -5.02
CA ILE A 40 2.34 -4.52 -3.76
C ILE A 40 3.73 -4.00 -4.09
N ILE A 41 4.05 -2.82 -3.61
CA ILE A 41 5.36 -2.21 -3.83
C ILE A 41 6.02 -2.01 -2.47
N VAL A 42 7.11 -2.72 -2.23
CA VAL A 42 7.92 -2.51 -1.05
C VAL A 42 9.00 -1.50 -1.40
N ILE A 43 9.12 -0.45 -0.61
CA ILE A 43 10.17 0.54 -0.81
C ILE A 43 11.15 0.43 0.36
N ASP A 44 12.33 -0.06 0.06
CA ASP A 44 13.36 -0.28 1.07
C ASP A 44 14.25 0.96 1.17
N ASN A 45 14.30 1.53 2.35
CA ASN A 45 15.02 2.76 2.60
C ASN A 45 16.46 2.51 3.08
N GLY A 46 17.05 1.42 2.62
CA GLY A 46 18.45 1.14 2.88
C GLY A 46 18.70 0.08 3.94
N SER A 47 17.87 -0.98 3.98
CA SER A 47 18.06 -2.05 4.95
C SER A 47 19.43 -2.69 4.82
N SER A 48 20.06 -2.96 5.95
CA SER A 48 21.33 -3.66 6.02
C SER A 48 21.16 -5.12 6.46
N ASP A 49 19.93 -5.52 6.81
CA ASP A 49 19.63 -6.90 7.17
C ASP A 49 19.26 -7.71 5.92
N ASP A 50 18.70 -8.89 6.10
CA ASP A 50 18.36 -9.79 4.99
C ASP A 50 17.01 -9.46 4.34
N THR A 51 16.48 -8.26 4.56
CA THR A 51 15.14 -7.90 4.06
C THR A 51 14.99 -8.15 2.57
N LYS A 52 15.89 -7.60 1.77
CA LYS A 52 15.77 -7.71 0.31
C LYS A 52 15.77 -9.16 -0.15
N LYS A 53 16.76 -9.93 0.33
CA LYS A 53 16.91 -11.31 -0.07
C LYS A 53 15.69 -12.12 0.33
N THR A 54 15.23 -11.94 1.57
CA THR A 54 14.09 -12.68 2.10
C THR A 54 12.82 -12.39 1.31
N ILE A 55 12.54 -11.10 1.08
CA ILE A 55 11.30 -10.71 0.43
C ILE A 55 11.30 -11.15 -1.04
N GLN A 56 12.41 -10.98 -1.73
CA GLN A 56 12.47 -11.37 -3.14
C GLN A 56 12.38 -12.88 -3.30
N THR A 57 12.86 -13.64 -2.31
CA THR A 57 12.77 -15.09 -2.35
C THR A 57 11.35 -15.58 -2.05
N LEU A 58 10.72 -15.05 -0.99
CA LEU A 58 9.42 -15.48 -0.55
C LEU A 58 8.26 -14.92 -1.38
N TYR A 59 8.44 -13.72 -1.90
CA TYR A 59 7.36 -13.02 -2.60
C TYR A 59 7.88 -12.46 -3.93
N PRO A 60 8.19 -13.33 -4.90
CA PRO A 60 8.84 -12.91 -6.15
C PRO A 60 7.99 -11.98 -7.00
N ASN A 61 6.67 -11.95 -6.78
CA ASN A 61 5.79 -11.09 -7.57
C ASN A 61 5.65 -9.68 -6.99
N ILE A 62 6.19 -9.43 -5.81
CA ILE A 62 6.16 -8.10 -5.22
C ILE A 62 7.24 -7.24 -5.88
N ARG A 63 6.86 -6.01 -6.18
CA ARG A 63 7.85 -5.05 -6.70
C ARG A 63 8.67 -4.53 -5.54
N TYR A 64 9.97 -4.73 -5.60
CA TYR A 64 10.89 -4.32 -4.55
C TYR A 64 11.75 -3.20 -5.08
N LEU A 65 11.62 -2.01 -4.51
CA LEU A 65 12.36 -0.84 -4.93
C LEU A 65 13.16 -0.30 -3.75
N THR A 66 14.26 0.38 -4.04
CA THR A 66 15.05 1.00 -3.00
C THR A 66 14.99 2.52 -3.14
N GLU A 67 15.06 3.21 -2.01
CA GLU A 67 15.12 4.66 -1.98
C GLU A 67 16.31 5.08 -1.13
N ASP A 68 17.27 5.76 -1.75
CA ASP A 68 18.50 6.15 -1.06
C ASP A 68 18.30 7.34 -0.14
N LYS A 69 17.32 8.18 -0.43
CA LYS A 69 17.04 9.32 0.42
C LYS A 69 16.32 8.84 1.68
N ILE A 70 16.93 9.12 2.83
CA ILE A 70 16.41 8.63 4.10
C ILE A 70 15.08 9.29 4.44
N GLY A 71 14.15 8.48 4.93
CA GLY A 71 12.89 8.97 5.45
C GLY A 71 11.67 8.32 4.81
N VAL A 72 10.60 8.20 5.61
CA VAL A 72 9.37 7.56 5.15
C VAL A 72 8.71 8.36 4.03
N SER A 73 8.85 9.69 4.05
CA SER A 73 8.27 10.52 3.00
C SER A 73 8.91 10.25 1.64
N ALA A 74 10.23 10.11 1.61
CA ALA A 74 10.94 9.80 0.37
C ALA A 74 10.53 8.42 -0.15
N ALA A 75 10.40 7.45 0.75
CA ALA A 75 9.99 6.11 0.39
C ALA A 75 8.56 6.11 -0.18
N ARG A 76 7.64 6.81 0.48
CA ARG A 76 6.27 6.91 -0.01
C ARG A 76 6.20 7.58 -1.37
N ASN A 77 6.96 8.65 -1.57
CA ASN A 77 7.01 9.34 -2.85
C ASN A 77 7.51 8.42 -3.96
N LYS A 78 8.53 7.62 -3.66
CA LYS A 78 9.02 6.63 -4.62
C LYS A 78 7.91 5.66 -5.02
N GLY A 79 7.16 5.19 -4.04
CA GLY A 79 6.04 4.30 -4.30
C GLY A 79 4.96 4.95 -5.15
N ILE A 80 4.61 6.20 -4.83
CA ILE A 80 3.60 6.94 -5.58
C ILE A 80 4.00 7.07 -7.05
N ILE A 81 5.24 7.46 -7.30
CA ILE A 81 5.74 7.65 -8.66
C ILE A 81 5.71 6.34 -9.45
N ASN A 82 5.91 5.23 -8.78
CA ASN A 82 6.00 3.92 -9.45
C ASN A 82 4.68 3.14 -9.44
N ALA A 83 3.66 3.62 -8.75
CA ALA A 83 2.39 2.92 -8.69
C ALA A 83 1.67 2.95 -10.04
N ARG A 84 1.01 1.85 -10.36
CA ARG A 84 0.34 1.67 -11.65
C ARG A 84 -1.17 1.62 -11.53
N SER A 85 -1.69 1.70 -10.32
CA SER A 85 -3.12 1.53 -10.08
C SER A 85 -3.82 2.86 -9.90
N GLU A 86 -5.15 2.79 -9.96
CA GLU A 86 -6.01 3.96 -9.80
C GLU A 86 -5.97 4.50 -8.38
N TRP A 87 -5.90 3.60 -7.39
CA TRP A 87 -5.83 3.95 -5.98
C TRP A 87 -4.49 3.56 -5.39
N ILE A 88 -4.04 4.31 -4.41
CA ILE A 88 -2.81 4.01 -3.67
C ILE A 88 -3.17 3.92 -2.19
N ALA A 89 -2.76 2.84 -1.57
CA ALA A 89 -2.92 2.65 -0.14
C ALA A 89 -1.54 2.46 0.50
N PHE A 90 -1.34 3.04 1.66
CA PHE A 90 -0.08 2.92 2.39
C PHE A 90 -0.26 1.99 3.59
N LEU A 91 0.73 1.15 3.82
CA LEU A 91 0.78 0.31 4.99
C LEU A 91 2.18 0.38 5.57
N ASP A 92 2.29 0.75 6.84
CA ASP A 92 3.59 0.75 7.51
C ASP A 92 4.06 -0.68 7.73
N SER A 93 5.38 -0.89 7.64
CA SER A 93 5.93 -2.24 7.68
C SER A 93 5.76 -2.94 9.02
N ASP A 94 5.38 -2.23 10.08
CA ASP A 94 5.11 -2.82 11.40
C ASP A 94 3.62 -2.96 11.69
N ASP A 95 2.75 -2.69 10.72
CA ASP A 95 1.31 -2.83 10.88
C ASP A 95 0.77 -4.02 10.11
N VAL A 96 -0.45 -4.40 10.44
CA VAL A 96 -1.19 -5.43 9.71
C VAL A 96 -2.62 -4.94 9.50
N TRP A 97 -3.19 -5.31 8.37
CA TRP A 97 -4.57 -4.95 8.04
C TRP A 97 -5.52 -6.09 8.39
N LYS A 98 -6.75 -5.72 8.75
CA LYS A 98 -7.83 -6.70 8.86
C LYS A 98 -8.24 -7.16 7.46
N PRO A 99 -8.73 -8.39 7.33
CA PRO A 99 -8.99 -8.98 6.00
C PRO A 99 -9.91 -8.18 5.09
N GLU A 100 -10.87 -7.45 5.63
CA GLU A 100 -11.85 -6.73 4.82
C GLU A 100 -11.54 -5.24 4.66
N LYS A 101 -10.35 -4.81 5.05
CA LYS A 101 -10.06 -3.38 5.08
C LYS A 101 -10.19 -2.71 3.72
N LEU A 102 -9.51 -3.24 2.71
CA LEU A 102 -9.55 -2.65 1.37
C LEU A 102 -10.95 -2.70 0.78
N GLU A 103 -11.60 -3.83 0.89
CA GLU A 103 -12.94 -3.98 0.33
C GLU A 103 -13.92 -3.00 0.94
N LYS A 104 -13.92 -2.89 2.27
CA LYS A 104 -14.84 -1.98 2.94
C LYS A 104 -14.61 -0.53 2.56
N GLN A 105 -13.36 -0.13 2.45
CA GLN A 105 -13.05 1.25 2.08
C GLN A 105 -13.45 1.55 0.64
N LEU A 106 -13.20 0.62 -0.26
CA LEU A 106 -13.54 0.82 -1.65
C LEU A 106 -15.04 0.80 -1.87
N ILE A 107 -15.76 -0.08 -1.17
CA ILE A 107 -17.22 -0.13 -1.26
C ILE A 107 -17.81 1.17 -0.74
N LEU A 108 -17.31 1.66 0.39
CA LEU A 108 -17.80 2.91 0.95
C LEU A 108 -17.64 4.05 -0.05
N ASN A 109 -16.47 4.14 -0.69
CA ASN A 109 -16.23 5.16 -1.68
C ASN A 109 -17.15 5.00 -2.88
N TYR A 110 -17.37 3.77 -3.32
CA TYR A 110 -18.23 3.48 -4.45
C TYR A 110 -19.69 3.85 -4.15
N GLU A 111 -20.16 3.52 -2.95
CA GLU A 111 -21.52 3.83 -2.54
C GLU A 111 -21.80 5.33 -2.52
N PHE A 112 -20.76 6.12 -2.27
CA PHE A 112 -20.88 7.57 -2.36
C PHE A 112 -20.48 8.07 -3.74
N LYS A 113 -20.52 7.19 -4.76
CA LYS A 113 -20.27 7.52 -6.17
C LYS A 113 -18.93 8.19 -6.39
N ASN A 114 -17.94 7.69 -5.69
CA ASN A 114 -16.58 8.24 -5.75
C ASN A 114 -16.54 9.71 -5.34
N LYS A 115 -17.44 10.10 -4.47
CA LYS A 115 -17.52 11.46 -3.98
C LYS A 115 -16.31 11.80 -3.12
N TYR A 116 -15.83 10.83 -2.34
CA TYR A 116 -14.67 11.03 -1.50
C TYR A 116 -13.45 10.54 -2.23
N ARG A 117 -12.45 11.38 -2.30
CA ARG A 117 -11.21 11.06 -2.96
C ARG A 117 -10.19 10.47 -2.03
N PHE A 118 -10.53 10.43 -0.75
CA PHE A 118 -9.69 9.75 0.20
C PHE A 118 -10.58 9.18 1.29
N ILE A 119 -10.18 8.03 1.76
CA ILE A 119 -10.90 7.34 2.80
C ILE A 119 -9.95 7.21 3.96
N HIS A 120 -10.32 7.83 5.06
CA HIS A 120 -9.45 7.90 6.20
C HIS A 120 -9.75 6.80 7.20
N THR A 121 -8.77 6.01 7.51
CA THR A 121 -8.71 5.32 8.78
C THR A 121 -7.38 5.66 9.41
N ASN A 122 -6.31 5.12 8.91
CA ASN A 122 -4.98 5.53 9.36
C ASN A 122 -4.02 5.57 8.19
N GLU A 123 -4.53 5.68 7.00
CA GLU A 123 -3.67 5.78 5.83
C GLU A 123 -4.19 6.85 4.89
N ILE A 124 -3.34 7.20 3.97
CA ILE A 124 -3.60 8.23 2.98
C ILE A 124 -3.79 7.55 1.64
N TRP A 125 -4.80 7.98 0.90
CA TRP A 125 -5.10 7.41 -0.40
C TRP A 125 -4.89 8.44 -1.50
N PHE A 126 -4.46 7.96 -2.65
CA PHE A 126 -4.32 8.77 -3.86
C PHE A 126 -5.18 8.16 -4.95
N ARG A 127 -5.65 8.99 -5.84
CA ARG A 127 -6.38 8.54 -7.01
C ARG A 127 -5.80 9.23 -8.25
N ASN A 128 -5.52 8.43 -9.28
CA ASN A 128 -4.97 8.92 -10.54
C ASN A 128 -3.68 9.71 -10.34
N GLY A 129 -2.88 9.29 -9.37
CA GLY A 129 -1.62 9.96 -9.09
C GLY A 129 -1.75 11.30 -8.37
N VAL A 130 -2.96 11.70 -8.01
CA VAL A 130 -3.18 12.97 -7.32
C VAL A 130 -3.34 12.72 -5.83
N PHE A 131 -2.57 13.47 -5.03
CA PHE A 131 -2.67 13.39 -3.59
C PHE A 131 -4.00 13.97 -3.15
N LEU A 132 -4.86 13.13 -2.60
CA LEU A 132 -6.22 13.52 -2.33
C LEU A 132 -6.49 13.93 -0.90
N ASN A 133 -5.57 13.65 0.00
CA ASN A 133 -5.82 14.09 1.30
C ASN A 133 -4.71 14.49 2.05
N GLN A 134 -4.81 15.08 2.74
CA GLN A 134 -3.92 15.37 3.46
C GLN A 134 -4.18 15.95 4.68
N LYS A 135 -4.86 16.03 5.17
CA LYS A 135 -4.96 16.54 6.27
C LYS A 135 -4.83 15.91 7.37
N LYS A 136 -4.40 15.98 7.92
CA LYS A 136 -4.18 15.47 8.81
C LYS A 136 -4.70 15.45 9.77
N LYS A 137 -4.81 15.20 10.28
CA LYS A 137 -5.19 15.15 11.11
C LYS A 137 -4.97 15.12 11.97
N SER A 138 -5.03 15.16 12.29
CA SER A 138 -4.94 15.01 13.11
C SER A 138 -5.14 14.53 13.85
#